data_2114d5e7da770b3bddd751e6a3a22607
#
_entry.id   2114d5e7da770b3bddd751e6a3a22607
#
_cell.length_a   1.000
_cell.length_b   1.000
_cell.length_c   1.000
_cell.angle_alpha   90.00
_cell.angle_beta   90.00
_cell.angle_gamma   90.00
#
_symmetry.space_group_name_H-M   'P 1'
#
loop_
_entity.id
_entity.type
_entity.pdbx_description
1 polymer ?
#
loop_
_entity_poly.entity_id
_entity_poly.type
_entity_poly.pdbx_seq_one_letter_code
_entity_poly.pdbx_strand_id
1 'polypeptide(L)'
;NEDGTWNRELIKLADRNPVLSNTYNFKKEYATRSFNTVYATFNLWKNLKFTSTYSYDFVMNKSRAWKDPRTSDGDDDNGRFSKDYNDITNMTWSNILTYQMKLNKKHNLDFLAGYEINSKESDGLGTTISNFARTDKPEISNGVVYQSMGGSNSCTRIVSYITRVNYDY
;
A
#
# COMPACT_ATOMS: atom_id res chain seq x y z
N ASN A 1 -2.02 -40.48 -12.27
CA ASN A 1 -2.38 -41.44 -13.32
C ASN A 1 -1.26 -42.45 -13.50
N GLU A 2 -1.58 -43.64 -13.96
CA GLU A 2 -0.63 -44.75 -14.20
C GLU A 2 0.39 -44.40 -15.29
N ASP A 3 0.07 -43.46 -16.19
CA ASP A 3 0.91 -42.97 -17.28
C ASP A 3 1.90 -41.83 -16.85
N GLY A 4 1.99 -41.54 -15.56
CA GLY A 4 2.82 -40.47 -15.03
C GLY A 4 2.25 -39.06 -15.23
N THR A 5 1.07 -38.91 -15.79
CA THR A 5 0.41 -37.60 -15.91
C THR A 5 -0.31 -37.22 -14.61
N TRP A 6 -0.46 -35.95 -14.38
CA TRP A 6 -1.19 -35.45 -13.22
C TRP A 6 -2.69 -35.64 -13.39
N ASN A 7 -3.35 -36.19 -12.35
CA ASN A 7 -4.82 -36.21 -12.33
C ASN A 7 -5.30 -34.75 -12.08
N ARG A 8 -6.06 -34.23 -13.03
CA ARG A 8 -6.65 -32.89 -12.95
C ARG A 8 -7.87 -32.85 -12.03
N GLU A 9 -8.59 -33.96 -11.91
CA GLU A 9 -9.82 -34.05 -11.13
C GLU A 9 -9.60 -34.87 -9.86
N LEU A 10 -9.96 -34.30 -8.72
CA LEU A 10 -10.08 -35.04 -7.47
C LEU A 10 -11.53 -35.56 -7.35
N ILE A 11 -11.68 -36.88 -7.28
CA ILE A 11 -12.96 -37.65 -7.37
C ILE A 11 -14.04 -37.20 -6.35
N LYS A 12 -13.78 -36.34 -5.40
CA LYS A 12 -14.76 -35.96 -4.34
C LYS A 12 -14.73 -34.51 -3.87
N LEU A 13 -13.88 -33.66 -4.38
CA LEU A 13 -13.81 -32.27 -3.98
C LEU A 13 -13.70 -31.41 -5.23
N ALA A 14 -14.69 -30.55 -5.44
CA ALA A 14 -14.80 -29.66 -6.57
C ALA A 14 -13.44 -29.20 -7.15
N ASP A 15 -13.15 -29.70 -8.33
CA ASP A 15 -12.39 -29.12 -9.41
C ASP A 15 -10.92 -28.72 -9.26
N ARG A 16 -10.22 -28.96 -8.14
CA ARG A 16 -8.86 -28.41 -8.01
C ARG A 16 -7.87 -29.41 -7.42
N ASN A 17 -6.91 -29.83 -8.24
CA ASN A 17 -5.74 -30.52 -7.72
C ASN A 17 -4.74 -29.50 -7.13
N PRO A 18 -4.57 -29.42 -5.80
CA PRO A 18 -3.72 -28.42 -5.17
C PRO A 18 -2.24 -28.61 -5.53
N VAL A 19 -1.79 -29.83 -5.80
CA VAL A 19 -0.40 -30.09 -6.20
C VAL A 19 -0.14 -29.52 -7.58
N LEU A 20 -1.08 -29.70 -8.51
CA LEU A 20 -0.97 -29.16 -9.86
C LEU A 20 -0.98 -27.62 -9.84
N SER A 21 -1.91 -27.03 -9.10
CA SER A 21 -1.99 -25.58 -8.95
C SER A 21 -0.74 -24.97 -8.33
N ASN A 22 -0.20 -25.59 -7.28
CA ASN A 22 1.04 -25.10 -6.65
C ASN A 22 2.29 -25.28 -7.54
N THR A 23 2.26 -26.21 -8.48
CA THR A 23 3.40 -26.48 -9.38
C THR A 23 3.45 -25.46 -10.52
N TYR A 24 2.29 -25.10 -11.08
CA TYR A 24 2.23 -24.32 -12.33
C TYR A 24 1.70 -22.89 -12.14
N ASN A 25 0.88 -22.63 -11.14
CA ASN A 25 0.40 -21.30 -10.85
C ASN A 25 1.41 -20.55 -9.97
N PHE A 26 1.42 -19.24 -10.09
CA PHE A 26 2.15 -18.41 -9.14
C PHE A 26 1.39 -17.11 -8.83
N LYS A 27 1.61 -16.61 -7.62
CA LYS A 27 1.30 -15.23 -7.22
C LYS A 27 2.54 -14.65 -6.55
N LYS A 28 3.02 -13.52 -7.06
CA LYS A 28 4.18 -12.79 -6.52
C LYS A 28 3.75 -11.38 -6.17
N GLU A 29 4.03 -10.99 -4.94
CA GLU A 29 3.75 -9.66 -4.44
C GLU A 29 5.05 -9.00 -3.99
N TYR A 30 5.22 -7.74 -4.35
CA TYR A 30 6.38 -6.93 -3.99
C TYR A 30 5.88 -5.63 -3.37
N ALA A 31 6.37 -5.31 -2.19
CA ALA A 31 6.11 -4.05 -1.54
C ALA A 31 7.43 -3.27 -1.38
N THR A 32 7.41 -2.02 -1.78
CA THR A 32 8.51 -1.09 -1.54
C THR A 32 7.97 0.07 -0.74
N ARG A 33 8.61 0.41 0.38
CA ARG A 33 8.23 1.55 1.21
C ARG A 33 9.43 2.45 1.43
N SER A 34 9.21 3.75 1.30
CA SER A 34 10.15 4.80 1.67
C SER A 34 9.48 5.73 2.67
N PHE A 35 9.98 5.74 3.89
CA PHE A 35 9.48 6.61 4.95
C PHE A 35 10.56 7.58 5.38
N ASN A 36 10.29 8.88 5.24
CA ASN A 36 11.24 9.94 5.55
C ASN A 36 10.56 11.00 6.43
N THR A 37 11.26 11.44 7.46
CA THR A 37 10.80 12.54 8.30
C THR A 37 11.95 13.52 8.50
N VAL A 38 11.67 14.79 8.23
CA VAL A 38 12.59 15.90 8.49
C VAL A 38 11.88 16.85 9.45
N TYR A 39 12.60 17.33 10.44
CA TYR A 39 12.08 18.33 11.36
C TYR A 39 13.11 19.43 11.63
N ALA A 40 12.60 20.61 11.92
CA ALA A 40 13.39 21.74 12.38
C ALA A 40 12.74 22.34 13.63
N THR A 41 13.57 22.68 14.60
CA THR A 41 13.15 23.29 15.85
C THR A 41 13.82 24.63 16.03
N PHE A 42 13.02 25.66 16.27
CA PHE A 42 13.48 27.02 16.48
C PHE A 42 13.10 27.48 17.90
N ASN A 43 14.06 27.91 18.69
CA ASN A 43 13.82 28.59 19.94
C ASN A 43 13.61 30.07 19.63
N LEU A 44 12.34 30.49 19.50
CA LEU A 44 11.97 31.85 19.13
C LEU A 44 12.20 32.84 20.28
N TRP A 45 12.00 32.33 21.51
CA TRP A 45 12.23 33.07 22.74
C TRP A 45 12.65 32.12 23.86
N LYS A 46 12.98 32.66 25.04
CA LYS A 46 13.48 31.89 26.18
C LYS A 46 12.60 30.68 26.58
N ASN A 47 11.30 30.78 26.37
CA ASN A 47 10.32 29.73 26.72
C ASN A 47 9.38 29.44 25.56
N LEU A 48 9.63 29.93 24.35
CA LEU A 48 8.81 29.77 23.17
C LEU A 48 9.59 28.98 22.10
N LYS A 49 9.07 27.85 21.76
CA LYS A 49 9.68 26.91 20.82
C LYS A 49 8.70 26.60 19.67
N PHE A 50 9.17 26.72 18.45
CA PHE A 50 8.46 26.32 17.25
C PHE A 50 9.12 25.08 16.64
N THR A 51 8.33 24.06 16.33
CA THR A 51 8.81 22.86 15.66
C THR A 51 7.97 22.63 14.41
N SER A 52 8.63 22.55 13.27
CA SER A 52 8.03 22.15 12.00
C SER A 52 8.53 20.78 11.61
N THR A 53 7.63 19.85 11.34
CA THR A 53 7.92 18.46 10.95
C THR A 53 7.24 18.15 9.63
N TYR A 54 8.01 17.65 8.67
CA TYR A 54 7.50 17.16 7.41
C TYR A 54 7.81 15.68 7.28
N SER A 55 6.78 14.86 7.07
CA SER A 55 6.88 13.41 6.85
C SER A 55 6.36 13.05 5.47
N TYR A 56 7.10 12.20 4.79
CA TYR A 56 6.75 11.63 3.49
C TYR A 56 6.84 10.12 3.58
N ASP A 57 5.72 9.43 3.36
CA ASP A 57 5.59 7.98 3.39
C ASP A 57 5.04 7.52 2.03
N PHE A 58 5.87 6.83 1.29
CA PHE A 58 5.54 6.27 -0.02
C PHE A 58 5.56 4.75 0.04
N VAL A 59 4.47 4.12 -0.38
CA VAL A 59 4.34 2.66 -0.48
C VAL A 59 3.92 2.30 -1.89
N MET A 60 4.70 1.45 -2.54
CA MET A 60 4.38 0.90 -3.85
C MET A 60 4.20 -0.62 -3.72
N ASN A 61 3.03 -1.10 -4.08
CA ASN A 61 2.71 -2.53 -4.14
C ASN A 61 2.59 -2.97 -5.60
N LYS A 62 3.23 -4.09 -5.93
CA LYS A 62 3.15 -4.72 -7.23
C LYS A 62 2.73 -6.15 -7.05
N SER A 63 1.73 -6.61 -7.80
CA SER A 63 1.27 -7.98 -7.81
C SER A 63 1.35 -8.55 -9.23
N ARG A 64 1.72 -9.82 -9.31
CA ARG A 64 1.69 -10.60 -10.55
C ARG A 64 1.12 -11.97 -10.22
N ALA A 65 0.09 -12.38 -10.92
CA ALA A 65 -0.51 -13.69 -10.74
C ALA A 65 -0.67 -14.40 -12.09
N TRP A 66 -0.30 -15.66 -12.12
CA TRP A 66 -0.44 -16.55 -13.27
C TRP A 66 -1.28 -17.76 -12.90
N LYS A 67 -2.25 -18.07 -13.75
CA LYS A 67 -3.01 -19.31 -13.72
C LYS A 67 -2.73 -20.06 -15.02
N ASP A 68 -2.09 -21.20 -14.87
CA ASP A 68 -1.60 -21.99 -16.00
C ASP A 68 -2.76 -22.79 -16.62
N PRO A 69 -2.85 -22.88 -17.95
CA PRO A 69 -3.93 -23.64 -18.62
C PRO A 69 -3.94 -25.14 -18.30
N ARG A 70 -2.87 -25.68 -17.73
CA ARG A 70 -2.83 -27.08 -17.25
C ARG A 70 -3.54 -27.28 -15.92
N THR A 71 -3.91 -26.20 -15.25
CA THR A 71 -4.65 -26.24 -13.98
C THR A 71 -6.11 -25.94 -14.22
N SER A 72 -7.00 -26.48 -13.39
CA SER A 72 -8.43 -26.15 -13.45
C SER A 72 -8.76 -24.67 -13.26
N ASP A 73 -7.84 -23.90 -12.65
CA ASP A 73 -7.98 -22.46 -12.46
C ASP A 73 -7.70 -21.64 -13.73
N GLY A 74 -6.97 -22.19 -14.68
CA GLY A 74 -6.55 -21.50 -15.90
C GLY A 74 -6.99 -22.16 -17.19
N ASP A 75 -7.60 -23.35 -17.13
CA ASP A 75 -7.99 -24.16 -18.30
C ASP A 75 -9.04 -23.43 -19.16
N ASP A 76 -10.12 -22.95 -18.54
CA ASP A 76 -11.22 -22.28 -19.23
C ASP A 76 -10.76 -21.03 -20.04
N ASP A 77 -9.71 -20.37 -19.56
CA ASP A 77 -9.17 -19.15 -20.17
C ASP A 77 -7.94 -19.40 -21.05
N ASN A 78 -7.51 -20.64 -21.20
CA ASN A 78 -6.23 -20.99 -21.82
C ASN A 78 -5.07 -20.16 -21.24
N GLY A 79 -5.01 -20.10 -19.91
CA GLY A 79 -4.10 -19.30 -19.14
C GLY A 79 -4.60 -17.88 -18.87
N ARG A 80 -4.40 -17.42 -17.62
CA ARG A 80 -4.78 -16.08 -17.17
C ARG A 80 -3.62 -15.42 -16.44
N PHE A 81 -3.27 -14.20 -16.85
CA PHE A 81 -2.24 -13.40 -16.19
C PHE A 81 -2.81 -12.06 -15.73
N SER A 82 -2.59 -11.78 -14.47
CA SER A 82 -2.98 -10.50 -13.85
C SER A 82 -1.74 -9.75 -13.35
N LYS A 83 -1.76 -8.43 -13.50
CA LYS A 83 -0.71 -7.55 -13.03
C LYS A 83 -1.34 -6.30 -12.44
N ASP A 84 -1.00 -6.01 -11.19
CA ASP A 84 -1.54 -4.88 -10.45
C ASP A 84 -0.42 -4.02 -9.89
N TYR A 85 -0.63 -2.72 -9.92
CA TYR A 85 0.18 -1.69 -9.29
C TYR A 85 -0.70 -0.85 -8.40
N ASN A 86 -0.23 -0.53 -7.22
CA ASN A 86 -0.91 0.39 -6.32
C ASN A 86 0.14 1.20 -5.56
N ASP A 87 0.10 2.51 -5.76
CA ASP A 87 0.96 3.46 -5.09
C ASP A 87 0.15 4.24 -4.07
N ILE A 88 0.72 4.40 -2.88
CA ILE A 88 0.13 5.20 -1.80
C ILE A 88 1.20 6.19 -1.35
N THR A 89 0.87 7.47 -1.46
CA THR A 89 1.70 8.56 -0.94
C THR A 89 0.96 9.24 0.20
N ASN A 90 1.59 9.31 1.36
CA ASN A 90 1.07 10.01 2.53
C ASN A 90 2.06 11.09 2.96
N MET A 91 1.62 12.35 2.92
CA MET A 91 2.40 13.50 3.33
C MET A 91 1.76 14.14 4.56
N THR A 92 2.56 14.39 5.58
CA THR A 92 2.11 15.09 6.78
C THR A 92 3.04 16.26 7.06
N TRP A 93 2.47 17.44 7.19
CA TRP A 93 3.18 18.63 7.61
C TRP A 93 2.56 19.16 8.90
N SER A 94 3.33 19.08 9.98
CA SER A 94 2.92 19.47 11.32
C SER A 94 3.77 20.66 11.80
N ASN A 95 3.11 21.69 12.31
CA ASN A 95 3.72 22.89 12.87
C ASN A 95 3.20 23.09 14.28
N ILE A 96 4.09 23.04 15.25
CA ILE A 96 3.74 23.08 16.67
C ILE A 96 4.49 24.22 17.35
N LEU A 97 3.76 25.06 18.02
CA LEU A 97 4.26 26.13 18.90
C LEU A 97 4.03 25.70 20.35
N THR A 98 5.07 25.71 21.14
CA THR A 98 5.00 25.44 22.58
C THR A 98 5.52 26.65 23.37
N TYR A 99 4.81 27.02 24.43
CA TYR A 99 5.20 28.09 25.32
C TYR A 99 5.09 27.64 26.78
N GLN A 100 6.16 27.78 27.52
CA GLN A 100 6.24 27.46 28.94
C GLN A 100 6.31 28.72 29.77
N MET A 101 5.38 28.89 30.70
CA MET A 101 5.31 30.04 31.59
C MET A 101 5.37 29.61 33.05
N LYS A 102 6.33 30.12 33.76
CA LYS A 102 6.42 30.01 35.23
C LYS A 102 5.89 31.28 35.86
N LEU A 103 4.73 31.21 36.48
CA LEU A 103 4.14 32.38 37.15
C LEU A 103 4.86 32.69 38.47
N ASN A 104 5.27 31.63 39.20
CA ASN A 104 6.12 31.73 40.41
C ASN A 104 6.73 30.34 40.68
N LYS A 105 7.28 30.12 41.89
CA LYS A 105 7.93 28.84 42.23
C LYS A 105 6.97 27.63 42.29
N LYS A 106 5.65 27.84 42.28
CA LYS A 106 4.66 26.81 42.48
C LYS A 106 3.72 26.61 41.27
N HIS A 107 3.65 27.56 40.34
CA HIS A 107 2.68 27.53 39.27
C HIS A 107 3.40 27.47 37.91
N ASN A 108 3.18 26.40 37.16
CA ASN A 108 3.69 26.21 35.80
C ASN A 108 2.52 26.09 34.85
N LEU A 109 2.60 26.76 33.71
CA LEU A 109 1.64 26.69 32.62
C LEU A 109 2.38 26.31 31.33
N ASP A 110 1.91 25.26 30.67
CA ASP A 110 2.40 24.83 29.37
C ASP A 110 1.29 24.97 28.33
N PHE A 111 1.55 25.77 27.32
CA PHE A 111 0.66 25.98 26.17
C PHE A 111 1.24 25.29 24.94
N LEU A 112 0.35 24.65 24.19
CA LEU A 112 0.66 24.10 22.88
C LEU A 112 -0.41 24.55 21.90
N ALA A 113 0.03 25.07 20.76
CA ALA A 113 -0.83 25.30 19.59
C ALA A 113 -0.19 24.62 18.39
N GLY A 114 -0.98 23.91 17.62
CA GLY A 114 -0.51 23.16 16.46
C GLY A 114 -1.46 23.28 15.27
N TYR A 115 -0.86 23.18 14.10
CA TYR A 115 -1.53 23.10 12.82
C TYR A 115 -0.91 21.97 12.02
N GLU A 116 -1.73 21.05 11.52
CA GLU A 116 -1.28 19.89 10.77
C GLU A 116 -2.10 19.73 9.50
N ILE A 117 -1.42 19.47 8.41
CA ILE A 117 -2.01 19.04 7.13
C ILE A 117 -1.55 17.62 6.85
N ASN A 118 -2.49 16.74 6.59
CA ASN A 118 -2.24 15.40 6.06
C ASN A 118 -2.86 15.30 4.67
N SER A 119 -2.08 14.79 3.70
CA SER A 119 -2.54 14.48 2.34
C SER A 119 -2.18 13.06 2.02
N LYS A 120 -3.19 12.25 1.74
CA LYS A 120 -3.03 10.86 1.29
C LYS A 120 -3.55 10.75 -0.13
N GLU A 121 -2.68 10.29 -1.02
CA GLU A 121 -3.00 9.99 -2.41
C GLU A 121 -2.80 8.50 -2.64
N SER A 122 -3.71 7.88 -3.36
CA SER A 122 -3.61 6.48 -3.77
C SER A 122 -3.94 6.38 -5.25
N ASP A 123 -3.04 5.76 -6.01
CA ASP A 123 -3.19 5.49 -7.43
C ASP A 123 -3.01 4.01 -7.71
N GLY A 124 -3.96 3.41 -8.40
CA GLY A 124 -4.00 1.98 -8.67
C GLY A 124 -4.29 1.70 -10.14
N LEU A 125 -3.59 0.72 -10.68
CA LEU A 125 -3.80 0.19 -12.03
C LEU A 125 -3.73 -1.33 -11.98
N GLY A 126 -4.79 -2.00 -12.46
CA GLY A 126 -4.83 -3.45 -12.60
C GLY A 126 -5.23 -3.88 -14.01
N THR A 127 -4.65 -4.96 -14.47
CA THR A 127 -5.01 -5.56 -15.77
C THR A 127 -4.97 -7.07 -15.71
N THR A 128 -5.89 -7.69 -16.42
CA THR A 128 -5.97 -9.15 -16.59
C THR A 128 -6.14 -9.48 -18.06
N ILE A 129 -5.34 -10.42 -18.53
CA ILE A 129 -5.36 -10.93 -19.90
C ILE A 129 -5.35 -12.45 -19.89
N SER A 130 -5.92 -13.06 -20.90
CA SER A 130 -5.99 -14.51 -21.05
C SER A 130 -5.71 -14.99 -22.48
N ASN A 131 -5.81 -16.29 -22.70
CA ASN A 131 -5.58 -16.96 -23.96
C ASN A 131 -4.15 -16.79 -24.47
N PHE A 132 -3.25 -17.55 -23.85
CA PHE A 132 -1.81 -17.50 -24.12
C PHE A 132 -1.41 -18.56 -25.17
N ALA A 133 -0.81 -18.11 -26.26
CA ALA A 133 -0.19 -19.01 -27.24
C ALA A 133 1.08 -19.70 -26.68
N ARG A 134 1.73 -19.05 -25.69
CA ARG A 134 2.93 -19.54 -25.01
C ARG A 134 2.78 -19.37 -23.49
N THR A 135 2.98 -20.45 -22.76
CA THR A 135 2.81 -20.50 -21.30
C THR A 135 4.13 -20.38 -20.53
N ASP A 136 5.27 -20.47 -21.21
CA ASP A 136 6.61 -20.37 -20.62
C ASP A 136 6.99 -18.98 -20.15
N LYS A 137 6.38 -17.94 -20.71
CA LYS A 137 6.58 -16.53 -20.36
C LYS A 137 5.26 -15.79 -20.27
N PRO A 138 4.52 -15.91 -19.15
CA PRO A 138 3.28 -15.18 -18.97
C PRO A 138 3.59 -13.68 -18.75
N GLU A 139 3.26 -12.88 -19.73
CA GLU A 139 3.32 -11.41 -19.74
C GLU A 139 2.09 -10.86 -20.46
N ILE A 140 1.70 -9.63 -20.11
CA ILE A 140 0.51 -8.97 -20.67
C ILE A 140 0.55 -8.92 -22.21
N SER A 141 1.72 -8.72 -22.79
CA SER A 141 1.91 -8.66 -24.24
C SER A 141 1.72 -10.00 -24.96
N ASN A 142 1.69 -11.14 -24.24
CA ASN A 142 1.62 -12.48 -24.82
C ASN A 142 0.23 -13.10 -24.76
N GLY A 143 -0.72 -12.48 -24.05
CA GLY A 143 -2.12 -12.88 -24.05
C GLY A 143 -2.88 -12.23 -25.20
N VAL A 144 -3.89 -12.90 -25.71
CA VAL A 144 -4.67 -12.47 -26.87
C VAL A 144 -6.02 -11.91 -26.47
N VAL A 145 -6.61 -12.41 -25.38
CA VAL A 145 -7.94 -12.00 -24.95
C VAL A 145 -7.84 -11.07 -23.75
N TYR A 146 -8.31 -9.87 -23.95
CA TYR A 146 -8.46 -8.87 -22.90
C TYR A 146 -9.62 -9.24 -21.96
N GLN A 147 -9.37 -9.37 -20.67
CA GLN A 147 -10.36 -9.68 -19.65
C GLN A 147 -10.81 -8.44 -18.88
N SER A 148 -9.85 -7.68 -18.35
CA SER A 148 -10.16 -6.48 -17.60
C SER A 148 -8.95 -5.54 -17.52
N MET A 149 -9.23 -4.24 -17.44
CA MET A 149 -8.29 -3.20 -17.02
C MET A 149 -9.07 -2.16 -16.23
N GLY A 150 -8.53 -1.75 -15.11
CA GLY A 150 -9.13 -0.74 -14.29
C GLY A 150 -8.06 0.09 -13.60
N GLY A 151 -8.37 1.35 -13.40
CA GLY A 151 -7.56 2.28 -12.62
C GLY A 151 -8.43 2.95 -11.56
N SER A 152 -7.80 3.33 -10.45
CA SER A 152 -8.43 4.11 -9.40
C SER A 152 -7.47 5.18 -8.91
N ASN A 153 -7.99 6.37 -8.69
CA ASN A 153 -7.23 7.44 -8.05
C ASN A 153 -8.09 8.02 -6.92
N SER A 154 -7.49 8.24 -5.78
CA SER A 154 -8.14 8.88 -4.65
C SER A 154 -7.18 9.83 -3.93
N CYS A 155 -7.70 10.98 -3.51
CA CYS A 155 -6.98 11.96 -2.73
C CYS A 155 -7.81 12.36 -1.51
N THR A 156 -7.21 12.27 -0.33
CA THR A 156 -7.84 12.71 0.92
C THR A 156 -6.93 13.73 1.58
N ARG A 157 -7.49 14.88 1.98
CA ARG A 157 -6.76 15.91 2.73
C ARG A 157 -7.47 16.21 4.03
N ILE A 158 -6.70 16.24 5.10
CA ILE A 158 -7.18 16.54 6.45
C ILE A 158 -6.36 17.71 6.98
N VAL A 159 -7.05 18.69 7.53
CA VAL A 159 -6.46 19.83 8.23
C VAL A 159 -6.88 19.75 9.69
N SER A 160 -5.93 19.80 10.59
CA SER A 160 -6.16 19.69 12.02
C SER A 160 -5.57 20.88 12.77
N TYR A 161 -6.32 21.38 13.74
CA TYR A 161 -5.85 22.36 14.72
C TYR A 161 -5.78 21.68 16.08
N ILE A 162 -4.65 21.84 16.75
CA ILE A 162 -4.35 21.17 18.01
C ILE A 162 -4.07 22.23 19.05
N THR A 163 -4.75 22.16 20.19
CA THR A 163 -4.48 23.05 21.32
C THR A 163 -4.42 22.25 22.61
N ARG A 164 -3.50 22.60 23.49
CA ARG A 164 -3.38 21.98 24.81
C ARG A 164 -2.90 23.03 25.83
N VAL A 165 -3.49 23.00 27.01
CA VAL A 165 -3.06 23.77 28.17
C VAL A 165 -2.87 22.83 29.33
N ASN A 166 -1.70 22.82 29.94
CA ASN A 166 -1.42 22.09 31.17
C ASN A 166 -1.10 23.10 32.27
N TYR A 167 -1.60 22.85 33.45
CA TYR A 167 -1.31 23.61 34.65
C TYR A 167 -0.87 22.69 35.77
N ASP A 168 0.26 23.00 36.38
CA ASP A 168 0.84 22.29 37.52
C ASP A 168 1.01 23.27 38.67
N TYR A 169 0.65 22.81 39.89
CA TYR A 169 0.74 23.56 41.16
C TYR A 169 1.68 22.83 42.12
#